data_776d7b91f7802e044aeea0b79ec85361
#
_entry.id   776d7b91f7802e044aeea0b79ec85361
#
_cell.length_a   1.000
_cell.length_b   1.000
_cell.length_c   1.000
_cell.angle_alpha   90.00
_cell.angle_beta   90.00
_cell.angle_gamma   90.00
#
_symmetry.space_group_name_H-M   'P 1'
#
loop_
_entity.id
_entity.type
_entity.pdbx_description
1 polymer ?
#
loop_
_entity_poly.entity_id
_entity_poly.type
_entity_poly.pdbx_seq_one_letter_code
_entity_poly.pdbx_strand_id
1 'polypeptide(L)'
;MQFTYSAYRELLKQLQDHGYGFATYHNYEKSDRCVILRHDIDNSIEAAIPMGRIEAERSASSTFFVLLTGDFYNPASQKSLVSLRELQAMGHEIGLHFDEVAYGNTDIPVETLIRREADILSDILGTPVTAVSMHRPSKKTLEADLKLPGLVNSYSKTFFRDFKYLSDSRCRWREPVMDIIQSEEYARLHILTHAIWYHNEPQGIEDTVKDFILSAKRERYMQMMNNITDLNSIVSEDIL
;
A
#
# COMPACT_ATOMS: atom_id res chain seq x y z
N MET A 1 2.67 13.70 -13.08
CA MET A 1 2.05 12.48 -13.63
C MET A 1 0.59 12.43 -13.19
N GLN A 2 -0.33 12.02 -14.06
CA GLN A 2 -1.75 11.80 -13.71
C GLN A 2 -1.93 10.52 -12.89
N PHE A 3 -3.02 10.44 -12.12
CA PHE A 3 -3.37 9.27 -11.32
C PHE A 3 -4.30 8.34 -12.09
N THR A 4 -3.79 7.79 -13.20
CA THR A 4 -4.49 6.80 -14.02
C THR A 4 -3.67 5.53 -14.16
N TYR A 5 -4.35 4.40 -14.38
CA TYR A 5 -3.66 3.14 -14.66
C TYR A 5 -2.79 3.22 -15.92
N SER A 6 -3.17 4.02 -16.92
CA SER A 6 -2.35 4.24 -18.11
C SER A 6 -1.07 5.01 -17.78
N ALA A 7 -1.14 6.04 -16.95
CA ALA A 7 0.03 6.79 -16.49
C ALA A 7 0.94 5.92 -15.59
N TYR A 8 0.35 5.02 -14.79
CA TYR A 8 1.12 4.06 -13.99
C TYR A 8 1.85 3.04 -14.87
N ARG A 9 1.21 2.52 -15.92
CA ARG A 9 1.88 1.66 -16.93
C ARG A 9 3.05 2.37 -17.59
N GLU A 10 2.90 3.65 -17.91
CA GLU A 10 3.99 4.46 -18.47
C GLU A 10 5.12 4.67 -17.46
N LEU A 11 4.81 4.89 -16.17
CA LEU A 11 5.83 4.96 -15.10
C LEU A 11 6.69 3.70 -15.07
N LEU A 12 6.06 2.51 -15.05
CA LEU A 12 6.79 1.25 -15.03
C LEU A 12 7.62 1.03 -16.30
N LYS A 13 7.08 1.45 -17.45
CA LYS A 13 7.80 1.40 -18.73
C LYS A 13 9.03 2.30 -18.69
N GLN A 14 8.90 3.55 -18.23
CA GLN A 14 10.02 4.49 -18.12
C GLN A 14 11.10 3.96 -17.18
N LEU A 15 10.74 3.34 -16.06
CA LEU A 15 11.69 2.69 -15.17
C LEU A 15 12.51 1.62 -15.90
N GLN A 16 11.87 0.75 -16.68
CA GLN A 16 12.55 -0.29 -17.45
C GLN A 16 13.42 0.29 -18.57
N ASP A 17 12.89 1.27 -19.32
CA ASP A 17 13.61 1.92 -20.44
C ASP A 17 14.88 2.65 -19.96
N HIS A 18 14.90 3.14 -18.72
CA HIS A 18 16.05 3.78 -18.06
C HIS A 18 16.88 2.81 -17.19
N GLY A 19 16.71 1.49 -17.39
CA GLY A 19 17.56 0.46 -16.83
C GLY A 19 17.35 0.17 -15.35
N TYR A 20 16.24 0.60 -14.74
CA TYR A 20 15.90 0.22 -13.38
C TYR A 20 15.31 -1.20 -13.33
N GLY A 21 16.02 -2.11 -12.63
CA GLY A 21 15.46 -3.41 -12.29
C GLY A 21 14.46 -3.30 -11.13
N PHE A 22 13.32 -4.00 -11.23
CA PHE A 22 12.39 -4.09 -10.10
C PHE A 22 12.99 -4.96 -9.00
N ALA A 23 13.09 -4.41 -7.81
CA ALA A 23 13.64 -5.08 -6.63
C ALA A 23 12.67 -5.02 -5.47
N THR A 24 12.85 -5.92 -4.52
CA THR A 24 12.14 -5.92 -3.24
C THR A 24 13.08 -5.44 -2.13
N TYR A 25 12.54 -5.22 -0.93
CA TYR A 25 13.33 -4.93 0.26
C TYR A 25 14.34 -6.02 0.62
N HIS A 26 14.20 -7.23 0.04
CA HIS A 26 15.02 -8.41 0.36
C HIS A 26 16.10 -8.73 -0.68
N ASN A 27 16.07 -8.06 -1.86
CA ASN A 27 16.98 -8.40 -2.96
C ASN A 27 17.62 -7.22 -3.69
N TYR A 28 17.35 -5.98 -3.27
CA TYR A 28 17.83 -4.76 -3.93
C TYR A 28 19.35 -4.67 -4.05
N GLU A 29 20.08 -5.34 -3.16
CA GLU A 29 21.56 -5.36 -3.19
C GLU A 29 22.15 -6.12 -4.39
N LYS A 30 21.31 -6.94 -5.07
CA LYS A 30 21.73 -7.73 -6.23
C LYS A 30 21.78 -6.90 -7.53
N SER A 31 21.39 -5.64 -7.49
CA SER A 31 21.35 -4.76 -8.65
C SER A 31 21.97 -3.40 -8.32
N ASP A 32 22.82 -2.92 -9.25
CA ASP A 32 23.42 -1.60 -9.12
C ASP A 32 22.40 -0.49 -9.36
N ARG A 33 21.43 -0.72 -10.26
CA ARG A 33 20.35 0.21 -10.58
C ARG A 33 19.00 -0.48 -10.36
N CYS A 34 18.26 -0.02 -9.36
CA CYS A 34 16.98 -0.66 -9.02
C CYS A 34 15.94 0.32 -8.51
N VAL A 35 14.69 -0.12 -8.58
CA VAL A 35 13.55 0.53 -7.94
C VAL A 35 12.83 -0.45 -7.02
N ILE A 36 12.50 -0.01 -5.81
CA ILE A 36 11.58 -0.67 -4.91
C ILE A 36 10.23 0.03 -5.05
N LEU A 37 9.20 -0.73 -5.44
CA LEU A 37 7.82 -0.28 -5.49
C LEU A 37 7.13 -0.62 -4.18
N ARG A 38 6.49 0.38 -3.58
CA ARG A 38 5.76 0.29 -2.33
C ARG A 38 4.35 0.85 -2.50
N HIS A 39 3.37 0.13 -1.97
CA HIS A 39 1.98 0.57 -1.94
C HIS A 39 1.46 0.57 -0.52
N ASP A 40 0.99 1.72 -0.05
CA ASP A 40 0.32 1.81 1.24
C ASP A 40 -1.20 1.71 1.02
N ILE A 41 -1.81 0.70 1.63
CA ILE A 41 -3.25 0.46 1.53
C ILE A 41 -3.94 1.06 2.75
N ASP A 42 -4.25 2.36 2.66
CA ASP A 42 -4.88 3.08 3.76
C ASP A 42 -6.40 2.83 3.83
N ASN A 43 -7.05 2.63 2.68
CA ASN A 43 -8.51 2.72 2.58
C ASN A 43 -9.18 1.49 1.97
N SER A 44 -8.63 0.88 0.90
CA SER A 44 -9.25 -0.24 0.19
C SER A 44 -8.20 -1.21 -0.35
N ILE A 45 -8.31 -2.47 0.05
CA ILE A 45 -7.45 -3.55 -0.47
C ILE A 45 -7.81 -3.84 -1.94
N GLU A 46 -9.08 -3.77 -2.29
CA GLU A 46 -9.54 -4.04 -3.66
C GLU A 46 -9.00 -3.02 -4.66
N ALA A 47 -8.82 -1.76 -4.25
CA ALA A 47 -8.22 -0.73 -5.09
C ALA A 47 -6.76 -1.06 -5.49
N ALA A 48 -6.08 -1.90 -4.74
CA ALA A 48 -4.70 -2.32 -5.03
C ALA A 48 -4.60 -3.35 -6.16
N ILE A 49 -5.64 -4.14 -6.40
CA ILE A 49 -5.62 -5.25 -7.37
C ILE A 49 -5.26 -4.80 -8.80
N PRO A 50 -5.85 -3.73 -9.37
CA PRO A 50 -5.48 -3.29 -10.70
C PRO A 50 -4.01 -2.91 -10.82
N MET A 51 -3.44 -2.29 -9.79
CA MET A 51 -2.01 -1.93 -9.77
C MET A 51 -1.12 -3.17 -9.71
N GLY A 52 -1.43 -4.12 -8.83
CA GLY A 52 -0.71 -5.38 -8.76
C GLY A 52 -0.74 -6.16 -10.10
N ARG A 53 -1.87 -6.18 -10.80
CA ARG A 53 -1.96 -6.79 -12.14
C ARG A 53 -1.07 -6.09 -13.16
N ILE A 54 -1.06 -4.75 -13.17
CA ILE A 54 -0.20 -3.95 -14.06
C ILE A 54 1.28 -4.24 -13.82
N GLU A 55 1.68 -4.41 -12.58
CA GLU A 55 3.05 -4.77 -12.23
C GLU A 55 3.41 -6.20 -12.62
N ALA A 56 2.52 -7.16 -12.34
CA ALA A 56 2.71 -8.56 -12.72
C ALA A 56 2.88 -8.73 -14.24
N GLU A 57 2.14 -7.97 -15.07
CA GLU A 57 2.29 -7.94 -16.53
C GLU A 57 3.71 -7.56 -16.97
N ARG A 58 4.47 -6.88 -16.11
CA ARG A 58 5.85 -6.44 -16.34
C ARG A 58 6.89 -7.22 -15.54
N SER A 59 6.48 -8.31 -14.90
CA SER A 59 7.32 -9.10 -13.98
C SER A 59 7.92 -8.25 -12.86
N ALA A 60 7.21 -7.20 -12.45
CA ALA A 60 7.55 -6.39 -11.30
C ALA A 60 6.92 -6.99 -10.04
N SER A 61 7.72 -7.14 -8.99
CA SER A 61 7.24 -7.45 -7.65
C SER A 61 7.33 -6.21 -6.78
N SER A 62 6.32 -5.99 -5.95
CA SER A 62 6.22 -4.86 -5.03
C SER A 62 5.77 -5.33 -3.65
N THR A 63 5.77 -4.43 -2.67
CA THR A 63 5.24 -4.70 -1.33
C THR A 63 4.00 -3.84 -1.10
N PHE A 64 2.88 -4.50 -0.81
CA PHE A 64 1.61 -3.88 -0.42
C PHE A 64 1.48 -3.90 1.10
N PHE A 65 1.49 -2.72 1.72
CA PHE A 65 1.42 -2.58 3.16
C PHE A 65 -0.03 -2.41 3.63
N VAL A 66 -0.45 -3.28 4.55
CA VAL A 66 -1.83 -3.42 5.02
C VAL A 66 -1.95 -2.95 6.46
N LEU A 67 -2.92 -2.09 6.76
CA LEU A 67 -3.27 -1.70 8.12
C LEU A 67 -4.02 -2.84 8.83
N LEU A 68 -3.55 -3.23 10.01
CA LEU A 68 -4.29 -4.14 10.88
C LEU A 68 -5.34 -3.39 11.74
N THR A 69 -4.98 -2.18 12.18
CA THR A 69 -5.78 -1.33 13.07
C THR A 69 -6.58 -0.24 12.34
N GLY A 70 -6.68 -0.31 10.99
CA GLY A 70 -7.44 0.64 10.19
C GLY A 70 -8.96 0.44 10.30
N ASP A 71 -9.73 1.54 10.19
CA ASP A 71 -11.19 1.53 10.33
C ASP A 71 -11.94 1.22 9.01
N PHE A 72 -11.26 1.25 7.86
CA PHE A 72 -11.93 1.17 6.55
C PHE A 72 -12.14 -0.25 6.07
N TYR A 73 -11.30 -1.20 6.48
CA TYR A 73 -11.41 -2.60 6.11
C TYR A 73 -10.93 -3.52 7.24
N ASN A 74 -11.30 -4.79 7.15
CA ASN A 74 -10.83 -5.84 8.05
C ASN A 74 -9.96 -6.83 7.26
N PRO A 75 -8.63 -6.90 7.47
CA PRO A 75 -7.76 -7.83 6.75
C PRO A 75 -8.15 -9.30 6.89
N ALA A 76 -8.77 -9.69 8.02
CA ALA A 76 -9.22 -11.05 8.26
C ALA A 76 -10.58 -11.39 7.63
N SER A 77 -11.26 -10.42 6.99
CA SER A 77 -12.51 -10.70 6.30
C SER A 77 -12.29 -11.57 5.06
N GLN A 78 -13.26 -12.40 4.70
CA GLN A 78 -13.17 -13.25 3.50
C GLN A 78 -12.89 -12.41 2.24
N LYS A 79 -13.56 -11.25 2.09
CA LYS A 79 -13.38 -10.32 0.97
C LYS A 79 -11.92 -9.84 0.89
N SER A 80 -11.37 -9.38 2.00
CA SER A 80 -9.98 -8.91 2.08
C SER A 80 -8.98 -10.03 1.79
N LEU A 81 -9.19 -11.22 2.37
CA LEU A 81 -8.31 -12.37 2.16
C LEU A 81 -8.25 -12.82 0.70
N VAL A 82 -9.38 -12.79 -0.03
CA VAL A 82 -9.39 -13.08 -1.47
C VAL A 82 -8.47 -12.12 -2.22
N SER A 83 -8.60 -10.81 -1.96
CA SER A 83 -7.77 -9.79 -2.62
C SER A 83 -6.29 -9.89 -2.24
N LEU A 84 -5.99 -10.11 -0.95
CA LEU A 84 -4.60 -10.26 -0.50
C LEU A 84 -3.92 -11.50 -1.09
N ARG A 85 -4.65 -12.62 -1.17
CA ARG A 85 -4.15 -13.85 -1.83
C ARG A 85 -3.97 -13.66 -3.34
N GLU A 86 -4.81 -12.85 -3.98
CA GLU A 86 -4.63 -12.50 -5.39
C GLU A 86 -3.33 -11.73 -5.60
N LEU A 87 -3.03 -10.72 -4.76
CA LEU A 87 -1.75 -9.99 -4.80
C LEU A 87 -0.56 -10.94 -4.59
N GLN A 88 -0.64 -11.83 -3.60
CA GLN A 88 0.42 -12.82 -3.35
C GLN A 88 0.59 -13.79 -4.54
N ALA A 89 -0.50 -14.25 -5.17
CA ALA A 89 -0.46 -15.12 -6.35
C ALA A 89 0.19 -14.44 -7.57
N MET A 90 0.12 -13.12 -7.66
CA MET A 90 0.82 -12.31 -8.66
C MET A 90 2.30 -12.09 -8.35
N GLY A 91 2.80 -12.55 -7.19
CA GLY A 91 4.20 -12.44 -6.79
C GLY A 91 4.53 -11.21 -5.96
N HIS A 92 3.52 -10.52 -5.43
CA HIS A 92 3.72 -9.39 -4.52
C HIS A 92 3.84 -9.84 -3.07
N GLU A 93 4.58 -9.06 -2.30
CA GLU A 93 4.68 -9.20 -0.85
C GLU A 93 3.55 -8.42 -0.16
N ILE A 94 3.00 -9.01 0.91
CA ILE A 94 2.11 -8.28 1.83
C ILE A 94 2.92 -7.93 3.07
N GLY A 95 3.05 -6.63 3.34
CA GLY A 95 3.72 -6.07 4.51
C GLY A 95 2.73 -5.48 5.51
N LEU A 96 3.21 -5.19 6.71
CA LEU A 96 2.45 -4.49 7.74
C LEU A 96 2.53 -2.97 7.53
N HIS A 97 1.38 -2.30 7.42
CA HIS A 97 1.29 -0.83 7.56
C HIS A 97 0.94 -0.50 9.01
N PHE A 98 1.94 -0.12 9.80
CA PHE A 98 1.76 0.09 11.23
C PHE A 98 1.31 1.52 11.53
N ASP A 99 0.22 1.66 12.27
CA ASP A 99 -0.28 2.96 12.73
C ASP A 99 0.00 3.20 14.22
N GLU A 100 1.04 3.98 14.50
CA GLU A 100 1.42 4.34 15.87
C GLU A 100 0.29 5.06 16.61
N VAL A 101 -0.53 5.86 15.90
CA VAL A 101 -1.61 6.66 16.50
C VAL A 101 -2.73 5.78 17.06
N ALA A 102 -2.94 4.59 16.53
CA ALA A 102 -3.96 3.65 17.01
C ALA A 102 -3.74 3.21 18.46
N TYR A 103 -2.52 3.33 18.97
CA TYR A 103 -2.16 2.91 20.33
C TYR A 103 -2.19 4.04 21.36
N GLY A 104 -2.35 5.30 20.91
CA GLY A 104 -2.38 6.45 21.82
C GLY A 104 -1.14 6.54 22.71
N ASN A 105 -1.33 6.95 23.96
CA ASN A 105 -0.28 6.98 24.96
C ASN A 105 -0.17 5.61 25.63
N THR A 106 0.85 4.85 25.28
CA THR A 106 1.17 3.53 25.87
C THR A 106 2.62 3.48 26.32
N ASP A 107 2.90 2.72 27.38
CA ASP A 107 4.26 2.42 27.85
C ASP A 107 4.89 1.23 27.09
N ILE A 108 4.15 0.58 26.21
CA ILE A 108 4.64 -0.55 25.43
C ILE A 108 5.58 -0.03 24.35
N PRO A 109 6.82 -0.56 24.24
CA PRO A 109 7.73 -0.17 23.18
C PRO A 109 7.11 -0.38 21.78
N VAL A 110 7.32 0.58 20.87
CA VAL A 110 6.76 0.55 19.51
C VAL A 110 7.18 -0.70 18.73
N GLU A 111 8.40 -1.19 18.94
CA GLU A 111 8.90 -2.42 18.34
C GLU A 111 8.10 -3.65 18.76
N THR A 112 7.63 -3.66 20.03
CA THR A 112 6.77 -4.74 20.55
C THR A 112 5.40 -4.70 19.89
N LEU A 113 4.82 -3.51 19.70
CA LEU A 113 3.53 -3.32 19.03
C LEU A 113 3.60 -3.75 17.56
N ILE A 114 4.64 -3.28 16.85
CA ILE A 114 4.90 -3.68 15.46
C ILE A 114 5.00 -5.21 15.34
N ARG A 115 5.76 -5.86 16.23
CA ARG A 115 5.91 -7.31 16.21
C ARG A 115 4.58 -8.02 16.39
N ARG A 116 3.78 -7.61 17.37
CA ARG A 116 2.45 -8.19 17.62
C ARG A 116 1.54 -8.10 16.40
N GLU A 117 1.49 -6.93 15.76
CA GLU A 117 0.67 -6.79 14.54
C GLU A 117 1.21 -7.61 13.37
N ALA A 118 2.53 -7.68 13.20
CA ALA A 118 3.14 -8.48 12.15
C ALA A 118 2.86 -9.98 12.35
N ASP A 119 2.89 -10.47 13.58
CA ASP A 119 2.58 -11.85 13.90
C ASP A 119 1.09 -12.15 13.65
N ILE A 120 0.17 -11.27 14.07
CA ILE A 120 -1.27 -11.40 13.80
C ILE A 120 -1.54 -11.39 12.30
N LEU A 121 -0.95 -10.47 11.54
CA LEU A 121 -1.13 -10.40 10.10
C LEU A 121 -0.56 -11.64 9.41
N SER A 122 0.58 -12.16 9.89
CA SER A 122 1.14 -13.43 9.41
C SER A 122 0.19 -14.61 9.61
N ASP A 123 -0.45 -14.69 10.76
CA ASP A 123 -1.46 -15.73 11.06
C ASP A 123 -2.68 -15.61 10.15
N ILE A 124 -3.16 -14.38 9.92
CA ILE A 124 -4.29 -14.11 8.99
C ILE A 124 -3.96 -14.54 7.56
N LEU A 125 -2.75 -14.25 7.09
CA LEU A 125 -2.31 -14.56 5.72
C LEU A 125 -1.89 -16.02 5.54
N GLY A 126 -1.47 -16.69 6.63
CA GLY A 126 -0.83 -18.01 6.58
C GLY A 126 0.58 -17.98 5.99
N THR A 127 1.21 -16.80 5.92
CA THR A 127 2.58 -16.58 5.43
C THR A 127 3.26 -15.51 6.27
N PRO A 128 4.60 -15.60 6.49
CA PRO A 128 5.31 -14.60 7.28
C PRO A 128 5.21 -13.20 6.68
N VAL A 129 4.93 -12.21 7.51
CA VAL A 129 5.09 -10.78 7.20
C VAL A 129 6.52 -10.40 7.54
N THR A 130 7.27 -9.94 6.54
CA THR A 130 8.71 -9.68 6.64
C THR A 130 9.11 -8.23 6.41
N ALA A 131 8.14 -7.35 6.10
CA ALA A 131 8.35 -5.93 5.93
C ALA A 131 7.29 -5.11 6.67
N VAL A 132 7.69 -3.93 7.17
CA VAL A 132 6.81 -2.97 7.82
C VAL A 132 7.02 -1.57 7.24
N SER A 133 5.93 -0.84 7.09
CA SER A 133 5.91 0.60 6.86
C SER A 133 5.12 1.33 7.95
N MET A 134 5.32 2.63 8.09
CA MET A 134 4.65 3.45 9.09
C MET A 134 3.58 4.32 8.44
N HIS A 135 2.35 4.29 8.97
CA HIS A 135 1.23 5.10 8.48
C HIS A 135 1.33 6.56 8.96
N ARG A 136 1.32 6.76 10.27
CA ARG A 136 1.38 8.08 10.92
C ARG A 136 2.43 8.10 12.04
N PRO A 137 3.73 7.92 11.66
CA PRO A 137 4.79 7.82 12.66
C PRO A 137 5.01 9.14 13.38
N SER A 138 5.30 9.08 14.66
CA SER A 138 5.81 10.21 15.42
C SER A 138 7.20 10.61 14.93
N LYS A 139 7.60 11.86 15.18
CA LYS A 139 8.96 12.33 14.88
C LYS A 139 10.02 11.44 15.57
N LYS A 140 9.74 11.02 16.81
CA LYS A 140 10.61 10.12 17.58
C LYS A 140 10.82 8.79 16.85
N THR A 141 9.76 8.18 16.34
CA THR A 141 9.81 6.90 15.58
C THR A 141 10.57 7.06 14.27
N LEU A 142 10.35 8.16 13.54
CA LEU A 142 11.10 8.45 12.30
C LEU A 142 12.60 8.63 12.52
N GLU A 143 13.00 9.27 13.63
CA GLU A 143 14.42 9.54 13.95
C GLU A 143 15.13 8.33 14.55
N ALA A 144 14.39 7.38 15.15
CA ALA A 144 14.93 6.26 15.89
C ALA A 144 15.67 5.23 15.02
N ASP A 145 15.41 5.18 13.70
CA ASP A 145 15.96 4.15 12.79
C ASP A 145 15.74 2.75 13.36
N LEU A 146 14.50 2.42 13.72
CA LEU A 146 14.12 1.22 14.43
C LEU A 146 14.68 -0.03 13.77
N LYS A 147 15.38 -0.85 14.55
CA LYS A 147 15.87 -2.17 14.15
C LYS A 147 14.89 -3.24 14.62
N LEU A 148 14.29 -3.91 13.67
CA LEU A 148 13.23 -4.90 13.89
C LEU A 148 13.74 -6.27 13.43
N PRO A 149 14.24 -7.13 14.33
CA PRO A 149 14.78 -8.43 13.94
C PRO A 149 13.76 -9.25 13.13
N GLY A 150 14.14 -9.68 11.92
CA GLY A 150 13.26 -10.45 11.01
C GLY A 150 12.17 -9.63 10.30
N LEU A 151 12.15 -8.29 10.47
CA LEU A 151 11.29 -7.38 9.71
C LEU A 151 12.13 -6.28 9.08
N VAL A 152 11.97 -6.07 7.78
CA VAL A 152 12.56 -4.91 7.10
C VAL A 152 11.71 -3.67 7.39
N ASN A 153 12.33 -2.65 7.97
CA ASN A 153 11.69 -1.36 8.18
C ASN A 153 11.88 -0.48 6.94
N SER A 154 10.80 -0.26 6.17
CA SER A 154 10.82 0.58 4.96
C SER A 154 11.13 2.07 5.25
N TYR A 155 11.05 2.48 6.53
CA TYR A 155 11.42 3.79 7.04
C TYR A 155 12.84 3.86 7.59
N SER A 156 13.65 2.78 7.46
CA SER A 156 15.05 2.82 7.87
C SER A 156 15.86 3.82 7.05
N LYS A 157 16.99 4.23 7.59
CA LYS A 157 17.91 5.16 6.91
C LYS A 157 18.33 4.67 5.53
N THR A 158 18.47 3.36 5.33
CA THR A 158 18.77 2.76 4.02
C THR A 158 17.79 3.23 2.97
N PHE A 159 16.49 3.07 3.19
CA PHE A 159 15.47 3.36 2.17
C PHE A 159 15.08 4.84 2.07
N PHE A 160 15.51 5.68 3.02
CA PHE A 160 15.24 7.12 3.02
C PHE A 160 16.48 8.00 2.74
N ARG A 161 17.69 7.43 2.75
CA ARG A 161 18.94 8.16 2.48
C ARG A 161 19.71 7.63 1.29
N ASP A 162 19.80 6.28 1.18
CA ASP A 162 20.58 5.64 0.12
C ASP A 162 19.74 5.44 -1.15
N PHE A 163 18.42 5.57 -1.04
CA PHE A 163 17.45 5.59 -2.12
C PHE A 163 16.88 6.98 -2.30
N LYS A 164 16.63 7.39 -3.54
CA LYS A 164 15.78 8.54 -3.83
C LYS A 164 14.33 8.15 -3.55
N TYR A 165 13.78 8.70 -2.47
CA TYR A 165 12.39 8.46 -2.09
C TYR A 165 11.45 9.39 -2.85
N LEU A 166 10.40 8.82 -3.46
CA LEU A 166 9.36 9.52 -4.21
C LEU A 166 7.99 9.05 -3.69
N SER A 167 7.03 9.96 -3.59
CA SER A 167 5.72 9.65 -3.03
C SER A 167 4.61 10.46 -3.67
N ASP A 168 3.46 9.81 -3.84
CA ASP A 168 2.19 10.37 -4.32
C ASP A 168 1.21 10.74 -3.20
N SER A 169 1.68 10.85 -1.98
CA SER A 169 0.84 11.14 -0.81
C SER A 169 -0.11 12.32 -1.05
N ARG A 170 -1.37 12.15 -0.65
CA ARG A 170 -2.47 13.12 -0.83
C ARG A 170 -2.78 13.41 -2.30
N CYS A 171 -2.76 12.37 -3.14
CA CYS A 171 -3.04 12.50 -4.58
C CYS A 171 -2.13 13.54 -5.27
N ARG A 172 -0.87 13.61 -4.84
CA ARG A 172 0.10 14.58 -5.36
C ARG A 172 1.51 14.03 -5.34
N TRP A 173 2.14 13.99 -6.49
CA TRP A 173 3.59 13.79 -6.58
C TRP A 173 4.31 15.03 -6.05
N ARG A 174 5.10 14.84 -5.00
CA ARG A 174 5.87 15.94 -4.37
C ARG A 174 7.00 16.43 -5.26
N GLU A 175 7.52 15.56 -6.11
CA GLU A 175 8.60 15.80 -7.04
C GLU A 175 8.21 15.26 -8.43
N PRO A 176 8.79 15.76 -9.52
CA PRO A 176 8.46 15.32 -10.88
C PRO A 176 9.04 13.92 -11.13
N VAL A 177 8.31 12.87 -10.76
CA VAL A 177 8.77 11.48 -10.79
C VAL A 177 9.31 11.05 -12.14
N MET A 178 8.68 11.47 -13.26
CA MET A 178 9.12 11.11 -14.61
C MET A 178 10.46 11.75 -14.95
N ASP A 179 10.66 13.03 -14.61
CA ASP A 179 11.92 13.75 -14.89
C ASP A 179 13.07 13.14 -14.07
N ILE A 180 12.80 12.71 -12.83
CA ILE A 180 13.79 12.06 -11.97
C ILE A 180 14.21 10.71 -12.55
N ILE A 181 13.28 9.91 -13.09
CA ILE A 181 13.61 8.64 -13.75
C ILE A 181 14.45 8.91 -15.00
N GLN A 182 14.04 9.86 -15.84
CA GLN A 182 14.71 10.21 -17.08
C GLN A 182 16.10 10.84 -16.88
N SER A 183 16.31 11.53 -15.76
CA SER A 183 17.63 12.11 -15.44
C SER A 183 18.70 11.07 -15.15
N GLU A 184 18.30 9.85 -14.76
CA GLU A 184 19.19 8.76 -14.34
C GLU A 184 20.18 9.14 -13.20
N GLU A 185 19.94 10.27 -12.54
CA GLU A 185 20.80 10.80 -11.47
C GLU A 185 20.93 9.84 -10.28
N TYR A 186 19.86 9.11 -9.98
CA TYR A 186 19.80 8.23 -8.82
C TYR A 186 19.86 6.76 -9.27
N ALA A 187 20.83 6.01 -8.76
CA ALA A 187 20.95 4.59 -9.06
C ALA A 187 19.83 3.76 -8.37
N ARG A 188 19.26 4.26 -7.28
CA ARG A 188 18.26 3.53 -6.48
C ARG A 188 17.06 4.42 -6.19
N LEU A 189 15.88 3.93 -6.55
CA LEU A 189 14.60 4.62 -6.32
C LEU A 189 13.74 3.82 -5.34
N HIS A 190 13.07 4.53 -4.44
CA HIS A 190 12.05 3.98 -3.55
C HIS A 190 10.76 4.77 -3.79
N ILE A 191 9.80 4.14 -4.49
CA ILE A 191 8.59 4.80 -4.97
C ILE A 191 7.40 4.30 -4.16
N LEU A 192 6.78 5.21 -3.42
CA LEU A 192 5.53 4.99 -2.70
C LEU A 192 4.35 5.47 -3.53
N THR A 193 3.34 4.61 -3.68
CA THR A 193 2.03 4.97 -4.22
C THR A 193 0.89 4.50 -3.32
N HIS A 194 -0.27 5.16 -3.46
CA HIS A 194 -1.50 4.79 -2.78
C HIS A 194 -2.53 4.43 -3.84
N ALA A 195 -2.93 3.18 -3.91
CA ALA A 195 -3.75 2.63 -4.99
C ALA A 195 -5.10 3.32 -5.15
N ILE A 196 -5.64 3.90 -4.07
CA ILE A 196 -6.92 4.62 -4.08
C ILE A 196 -6.95 5.82 -5.05
N TRP A 197 -5.77 6.39 -5.38
CA TRP A 197 -5.71 7.55 -6.28
C TRP A 197 -5.80 7.18 -7.75
N TYR A 198 -5.59 5.90 -8.13
CA TYR A 198 -5.47 5.47 -9.52
C TYR A 198 -6.80 4.97 -10.08
N HIS A 199 -7.18 5.49 -11.24
CA HIS A 199 -8.43 5.19 -11.92
C HIS A 199 -8.19 4.96 -13.41
N ASN A 200 -9.23 4.52 -14.15
CA ASN A 200 -9.15 4.42 -15.60
C ASN A 200 -9.01 5.81 -16.25
N GLU A 201 -9.80 6.77 -15.76
CA GLU A 201 -9.82 8.16 -16.23
C GLU A 201 -9.24 9.10 -15.15
N PRO A 202 -8.70 10.26 -15.55
CA PRO A 202 -8.20 11.24 -14.60
C PRO A 202 -9.27 11.68 -13.61
N GLN A 203 -9.00 11.55 -12.33
CA GLN A 203 -9.90 11.93 -11.24
C GLN A 203 -9.14 12.72 -10.18
N GLY A 204 -9.79 13.77 -9.64
CA GLY A 204 -9.21 14.58 -8.57
C GLY A 204 -9.43 13.94 -7.18
N ILE A 205 -8.70 14.42 -6.20
CA ILE A 205 -8.81 13.94 -4.80
C ILE A 205 -10.26 14.08 -4.27
N GLU A 206 -10.96 15.16 -4.63
CA GLU A 206 -12.31 15.42 -4.18
C GLU A 206 -13.28 14.33 -4.67
N ASP A 207 -13.21 14.02 -5.97
CA ASP A 207 -14.09 13.01 -6.57
C ASP A 207 -13.74 11.61 -6.09
N THR A 208 -12.44 11.28 -5.97
CA THR A 208 -11.97 10.00 -5.40
C THR A 208 -12.51 9.80 -3.97
N VAL A 209 -12.43 10.82 -3.13
CA VAL A 209 -12.93 10.73 -1.75
C VAL A 209 -14.45 10.64 -1.71
N LYS A 210 -15.16 11.40 -2.56
CA LYS A 210 -16.63 11.29 -2.68
C LYS A 210 -17.06 9.90 -3.10
N ASP A 211 -16.42 9.34 -4.13
CA ASP A 211 -16.72 8.00 -4.63
C ASP A 211 -16.47 6.93 -3.56
N PHE A 212 -15.36 7.05 -2.83
CA PHE A 212 -15.05 6.16 -1.71
C PHE A 212 -16.13 6.22 -0.62
N ILE A 213 -16.60 7.41 -0.23
CA ILE A 213 -17.66 7.59 0.76
C ILE A 213 -18.99 7.03 0.26
N LEU A 214 -19.34 7.29 -1.00
CA LEU A 214 -20.61 6.83 -1.59
C LEU A 214 -20.60 5.30 -1.78
N SER A 215 -19.48 4.71 -2.19
CA SER A 215 -19.34 3.26 -2.32
C SER A 215 -19.49 2.55 -0.96
N ALA A 216 -18.96 3.14 0.12
CA ALA A 216 -19.08 2.59 1.47
C ALA A 216 -20.55 2.46 1.92
N LYS A 217 -21.42 3.40 1.55
CA LYS A 217 -22.86 3.34 1.82
C LYS A 217 -23.50 2.12 1.15
N ARG A 218 -23.20 1.91 -0.12
CA ARG A 218 -23.70 0.76 -0.90
C ARG A 218 -23.15 -0.57 -0.36
N GLU A 219 -21.87 -0.61 -0.07
CA GLU A 219 -21.23 -1.81 0.51
C GLU A 219 -21.86 -2.17 1.86
N ARG A 220 -22.15 -1.19 2.71
CA ARG A 220 -22.82 -1.43 3.99
C ARG A 220 -24.22 -2.02 3.80
N TYR A 221 -24.97 -1.51 2.85
CA TYR A 221 -26.30 -2.06 2.52
C TYR A 221 -26.20 -3.52 2.07
N MET A 222 -25.28 -3.83 1.16
CA MET A 222 -25.05 -5.21 0.68
C MET A 222 -24.60 -6.16 1.80
N GLN A 223 -23.76 -5.69 2.73
CA GLN A 223 -23.37 -6.46 3.91
C GLN A 223 -24.56 -6.76 4.81
N MET A 224 -25.46 -5.79 4.99
CA MET A 224 -26.70 -6.00 5.76
C MET A 224 -27.62 -7.00 5.08
N MET A 225 -27.76 -6.96 3.75
CA MET A 225 -28.54 -7.96 3.00
C MET A 225 -28.04 -9.39 3.21
N ASN A 226 -26.72 -9.59 3.37
CA ASN A 226 -26.16 -10.90 3.67
C ASN A 226 -26.45 -11.42 5.09
N ASN A 227 -26.85 -10.50 6.00
CA ASN A 227 -27.09 -10.82 7.42
C ASN A 227 -28.56 -10.81 7.79
N ILE A 228 -29.41 -10.07 7.04
CA ILE A 228 -30.83 -9.89 7.37
C ILE A 228 -31.66 -10.39 6.19
N THR A 229 -32.42 -11.45 6.43
CA THR A 229 -33.40 -11.94 5.46
C THR A 229 -34.46 -10.86 5.21
N ASP A 230 -34.82 -10.68 3.93
CA ASP A 230 -35.83 -9.72 3.52
C ASP A 230 -35.54 -8.25 3.91
N LEU A 231 -34.27 -7.84 3.94
CA LEU A 231 -33.88 -6.46 4.27
C LEU A 231 -34.68 -5.42 3.46
N ASN A 232 -34.98 -5.70 2.18
CA ASN A 232 -35.73 -4.79 1.30
C ASN A 232 -37.15 -4.49 1.81
N SER A 233 -37.73 -5.38 2.65
CA SER A 233 -39.04 -5.12 3.30
C SER A 233 -38.93 -4.17 4.50
N ILE A 234 -37.70 -3.98 5.02
CA ILE A 234 -37.39 -3.15 6.21
C ILE A 234 -36.84 -1.79 5.78
N VAL A 235 -35.92 -1.80 4.82
CA VAL A 235 -35.24 -0.60 4.31
C VAL A 235 -35.21 -0.67 2.78
N SER A 236 -35.80 0.34 2.12
CA SER A 236 -35.77 0.43 0.66
C SER A 236 -34.35 0.71 0.12
N GLU A 237 -34.06 0.21 -1.08
CA GLU A 237 -32.84 0.55 -1.82
C GLU A 237 -32.74 2.03 -2.20
N ASP A 238 -33.84 2.80 -2.11
CA ASP A 238 -33.87 4.24 -2.39
C ASP A 238 -32.93 5.04 -1.47
N ILE A 239 -32.45 4.42 -0.38
CA ILE A 239 -31.44 5.05 0.46
C ILE A 239 -30.06 5.08 -0.21
N LEU A 240 -29.80 4.29 -1.27
CA LEU A 240 -28.52 4.23 -1.97
C LEU A 240 -28.36 5.38 -2.95
#